data_9638af6b2b9914c6f8586732506c7839
#
_entry.id   9638af6b2b9914c6f8586732506c7839
#
_cell.length_a   1.000
_cell.length_b   1.000
_cell.length_c   1.000
_cell.angle_alpha   90.00
_cell.angle_beta   90.00
_cell.angle_gamma   90.00
#
_symmetry.space_group_name_H-M   'P 1'
#
loop_
_entity.id
_entity.type
_entity.pdbx_description
1 polymer ?
#
loop_
_entity_poly.entity_id
_entity_poly.type
_entity_poly.pdbx_seq_one_letter_code
_entity_poly.pdbx_strand_id
1 'polypeptide(L)'
;MGHINMLLGHSDTGKTTALVKSAVDAQKKNIVPVFIITEQKWSWDHAELMGFDRNGDYLFNSDFEYIEQITEYINELLDAQEKGDIPHDLLILWDSVGSVPCKMTYDGKGGKQHNASVLADKIGMGINQRISGSRRTDKPYTNTLIIVNQPWVELPDNPFGQPKIKAKGGEAIWLNSSIVFLFGNQKGAGTTKISITKDKRKVKIATRTKISIMKNHINGLGYEDGRILVTSHGFMSGREEGEEKKSLEEYKKECGEYISKMLGVNVTDIEDVEVVTEESDL
;
A
#
# COMPACT_ATOMS: atom_id res chain seq x y z
N MET A 1 -12.41 2.04 10.74
CA MET A 1 -11.90 3.42 10.92
C MET A 1 -11.22 3.54 12.30
N GLY A 2 -10.36 4.54 12.50
CA GLY A 2 -9.71 4.82 13.79
C GLY A 2 -8.53 3.91 14.12
N HIS A 3 -7.82 3.41 13.14
CA HIS A 3 -6.68 2.51 13.30
C HIS A 3 -5.49 2.93 12.44
N ILE A 4 -4.30 2.55 12.89
CA ILE A 4 -3.12 2.53 12.04
C ILE A 4 -3.01 1.11 11.47
N ASN A 5 -2.94 1.01 10.15
CA ASN A 5 -2.79 -0.25 9.44
C ASN A 5 -1.53 -0.21 8.58
N MET A 6 -0.88 -1.35 8.38
CA MET A 6 0.34 -1.43 7.59
C MET A 6 0.20 -2.41 6.43
N LEU A 7 0.60 -1.96 5.25
CA LEU A 7 0.77 -2.77 4.04
C LEU A 7 2.27 -3.06 3.89
N LEU A 8 2.68 -4.27 4.22
CA LEU A 8 4.06 -4.72 4.18
C LEU A 8 4.30 -5.59 2.94
N GLY A 9 5.42 -5.43 2.25
CA GLY A 9 5.76 -6.27 1.10
C GLY A 9 6.91 -5.71 0.28
N HIS A 10 7.51 -6.53 -0.55
CA HIS A 10 8.54 -6.13 -1.50
C HIS A 10 7.97 -5.22 -2.62
N SER A 11 8.83 -4.69 -3.48
CA SER A 11 8.39 -3.91 -4.63
C SER A 11 7.48 -4.75 -5.55
N ASP A 12 6.59 -4.09 -6.27
CA ASP A 12 5.68 -4.68 -7.27
C ASP A 12 4.68 -5.75 -6.75
N THR A 13 4.44 -5.78 -5.44
CA THR A 13 3.49 -6.74 -4.83
C THR A 13 2.05 -6.22 -4.73
N GLY A 14 1.76 -4.97 -5.13
CA GLY A 14 0.41 -4.39 -5.13
C GLY A 14 0.07 -3.51 -3.93
N LYS A 15 1.04 -3.10 -3.09
CA LYS A 15 0.79 -2.23 -1.93
C LYS A 15 0.21 -0.87 -2.32
N THR A 16 0.81 -0.19 -3.30
CA THR A 16 0.30 1.10 -3.81
C THR A 16 -1.08 0.94 -4.45
N THR A 17 -1.33 -0.19 -5.14
CA THR A 17 -2.66 -0.53 -5.65
C THR A 17 -3.68 -0.63 -4.52
N ALA A 18 -3.33 -1.28 -3.40
CA ALA A 18 -4.20 -1.38 -2.23
C ALA A 18 -4.46 0.00 -1.61
N LEU A 19 -3.44 0.85 -1.56
CA LEU A 19 -3.55 2.22 -1.07
C LEU A 19 -4.52 3.03 -1.93
N VAL A 20 -4.38 3.01 -3.25
CA VAL A 20 -5.28 3.72 -4.18
C VAL A 20 -6.71 3.17 -4.09
N LYS A 21 -6.91 1.85 -4.05
CA LYS A 21 -8.25 1.26 -3.88
C LYS A 21 -8.89 1.66 -2.55
N SER A 22 -8.10 1.81 -1.49
CA SER A 22 -8.60 2.33 -0.21
C SER A 22 -9.05 3.80 -0.33
N ALA A 23 -8.34 4.61 -1.12
CA ALA A 23 -8.74 5.99 -1.41
C ALA A 23 -10.04 6.06 -2.22
N VAL A 24 -10.19 5.22 -3.24
CA VAL A 24 -11.43 5.10 -4.03
C VAL A 24 -12.62 4.73 -3.13
N ASP A 25 -12.44 3.79 -2.22
CA ASP A 25 -13.50 3.38 -1.29
C ASP A 25 -13.78 4.45 -0.22
N ALA A 26 -12.80 5.26 0.14
CA ALA A 26 -12.97 6.40 1.02
C ALA A 26 -13.83 7.48 0.36
N GLN A 27 -13.54 7.85 -0.89
CA GLN A 27 -14.34 8.83 -1.64
C GLN A 27 -15.81 8.41 -1.74
N LYS A 28 -16.09 7.13 -2.01
CA LYS A 28 -17.47 6.59 -2.04
C LYS A 28 -18.22 6.72 -0.70
N LYS A 29 -17.49 6.87 0.40
CA LYS A 29 -18.03 7.00 1.77
C LYS A 29 -17.95 8.43 2.31
N ASN A 30 -17.65 9.40 1.47
CA ASN A 30 -17.45 10.79 1.85
C ASN A 30 -16.35 10.97 2.92
N ILE A 31 -15.29 10.15 2.83
CA ILE A 31 -14.07 10.24 3.63
C ILE A 31 -13.01 10.87 2.75
N VAL A 32 -12.30 11.89 3.23
CA VAL A 32 -11.27 12.58 2.45
C VAL A 32 -9.97 11.80 2.47
N PRO A 33 -9.48 11.29 1.31
CA PRO A 33 -8.17 10.68 1.20
C PRO A 33 -7.08 11.77 1.30
N VAL A 34 -6.07 11.50 2.12
CA VAL A 34 -4.89 12.36 2.25
C VAL A 34 -3.68 11.55 1.81
N PHE A 35 -3.11 11.88 0.66
CA PHE A 35 -1.92 11.21 0.14
C PHE A 35 -0.65 11.89 0.62
N ILE A 36 0.22 11.12 1.27
CA ILE A 36 1.58 11.48 1.66
C ILE A 36 2.51 10.58 0.86
N ILE A 37 3.03 11.09 -0.26
CA ILE A 37 3.80 10.29 -1.21
C ILE A 37 5.26 10.70 -1.13
N THR A 38 6.06 9.88 -0.48
CA THR A 38 7.50 10.11 -0.29
C THR A 38 8.38 9.31 -1.25
N GLU A 39 7.80 8.37 -1.99
CA GLU A 39 8.42 7.76 -3.16
C GLU A 39 7.98 8.53 -4.40
N GLN A 40 8.92 9.09 -5.18
CA GLN A 40 8.63 9.90 -6.37
C GLN A 40 8.17 9.04 -7.57
N LYS A 41 7.16 8.19 -7.36
CA LYS A 41 6.64 7.22 -8.34
C LYS A 41 5.12 7.28 -8.49
N TRP A 42 4.51 8.40 -8.12
CA TRP A 42 3.07 8.53 -8.21
C TRP A 42 2.60 8.78 -9.65
N SER A 43 1.50 8.14 -10.03
CA SER A 43 0.84 8.32 -11.32
C SER A 43 -0.65 8.54 -11.11
N TRP A 44 -1.12 9.72 -11.47
CA TRP A 44 -2.55 10.04 -11.44
C TRP A 44 -3.34 9.22 -12.45
N ASP A 45 -2.79 9.04 -13.67
CA ASP A 45 -3.43 8.22 -14.71
C ASP A 45 -3.70 6.79 -14.22
N HIS A 46 -2.74 6.23 -13.46
CA HIS A 46 -2.92 4.91 -12.86
C HIS A 46 -3.96 4.92 -11.74
N ALA A 47 -4.05 5.97 -10.92
CA ALA A 47 -5.07 6.10 -9.90
C ALA A 47 -6.48 6.22 -10.51
N GLU A 48 -6.62 7.00 -11.57
CA GLU A 48 -7.89 7.15 -12.33
C GLU A 48 -8.33 5.84 -13.00
N LEU A 49 -7.40 5.07 -13.57
CA LEU A 49 -7.68 3.72 -14.09
C LEU A 49 -8.26 2.78 -13.02
N MET A 50 -7.89 2.97 -11.77
CA MET A 50 -8.44 2.23 -10.63
C MET A 50 -9.75 2.80 -10.09
N GLY A 51 -10.25 3.88 -10.67
CA GLY A 51 -11.52 4.53 -10.33
C GLY A 51 -11.41 5.68 -9.32
N PHE A 52 -10.20 6.23 -9.09
CA PHE A 52 -10.03 7.40 -8.25
C PHE A 52 -10.59 8.65 -8.96
N ASP A 53 -11.44 9.40 -8.28
CA ASP A 53 -12.02 10.64 -8.81
C ASP A 53 -11.14 11.84 -8.44
N ARG A 54 -10.47 12.42 -9.44
CA ARG A 54 -9.65 13.64 -9.25
C ARG A 54 -10.46 14.92 -9.12
N ASN A 55 -11.75 14.89 -9.42
CA ASN A 55 -12.63 16.04 -9.20
C ASN A 55 -13.29 16.03 -7.82
N GLY A 56 -13.17 14.92 -7.10
CA GLY A 56 -13.65 14.79 -5.72
C GLY A 56 -12.68 15.41 -4.70
N ASP A 57 -13.08 15.39 -3.44
CA ASP A 57 -12.25 15.90 -2.35
C ASP A 57 -11.10 14.97 -2.02
N TYR A 58 -9.89 15.50 -2.02
CA TYR A 58 -8.67 14.84 -1.53
C TYR A 58 -7.57 15.84 -1.23
N LEU A 59 -6.59 15.44 -0.45
CA LEU A 59 -5.35 16.17 -0.22
C LEU A 59 -4.16 15.36 -0.74
N PHE A 60 -3.18 16.03 -1.32
CA PHE A 60 -1.97 15.39 -1.83
C PHE A 60 -0.75 16.22 -1.50
N ASN A 61 0.25 15.59 -0.88
CA ASN A 61 1.54 16.21 -0.64
C ASN A 61 2.67 15.19 -0.85
N SER A 62 3.66 15.56 -1.65
CA SER A 62 4.86 14.77 -1.94
C SER A 62 6.16 15.52 -1.62
N ASP A 63 6.05 16.71 -1.02
CA ASP A 63 7.17 17.61 -0.78
C ASP A 63 7.69 17.47 0.66
N PHE A 64 8.20 16.29 0.98
CA PHE A 64 8.75 15.97 2.29
C PHE A 64 10.20 15.50 2.17
N GLU A 65 11.08 16.09 2.94
CA GLU A 65 12.50 15.75 3.00
C GLU A 65 12.84 14.83 4.16
N TYR A 66 12.07 14.89 5.27
CA TYR A 66 12.31 14.10 6.47
C TYR A 66 11.01 13.80 7.24
N ILE A 67 11.10 12.79 8.12
CA ILE A 67 9.95 12.21 8.85
C ILE A 67 9.19 13.22 9.67
N GLU A 68 9.87 14.16 10.33
CA GLU A 68 9.26 15.14 11.24
C GLU A 68 8.29 16.05 10.47
N GLN A 69 8.60 16.47 9.23
CA GLN A 69 7.67 17.26 8.39
C GLN A 69 6.38 16.51 8.12
N ILE A 70 6.46 15.20 7.87
CA ILE A 70 5.28 14.37 7.62
C ILE A 70 4.40 14.29 8.87
N THR A 71 5.03 14.10 10.03
CA THR A 71 4.30 13.99 11.28
C THR A 71 3.71 15.32 11.73
N GLU A 72 4.37 16.42 11.47
CA GLU A 72 3.85 17.78 11.64
C GLU A 72 2.63 18.02 10.73
N TYR A 73 2.76 17.71 9.44
CA TYR A 73 1.65 17.83 8.49
C TYR A 73 0.42 17.01 8.90
N ILE A 74 0.59 15.76 9.35
CA ILE A 74 -0.52 14.96 9.87
C ILE A 74 -1.16 15.64 11.08
N ASN A 75 -0.37 16.17 12.01
CA ASN A 75 -0.90 16.86 13.18
C ASN A 75 -1.64 18.14 12.81
N GLU A 76 -1.14 18.94 11.87
CA GLU A 76 -1.81 20.12 11.35
C GLU A 76 -3.18 19.81 10.75
N LEU A 77 -3.30 18.72 9.98
CA LEU A 77 -4.58 18.25 9.44
C LEU A 77 -5.56 17.86 10.55
N LEU A 78 -5.09 17.14 11.57
CA LEU A 78 -5.91 16.76 12.71
C LEU A 78 -6.32 17.98 13.56
N ASP A 79 -5.46 18.98 13.68
CA ASP A 79 -5.77 20.25 14.35
C ASP A 79 -6.79 21.07 13.57
N ALA A 80 -6.66 21.14 12.23
CA ALA A 80 -7.64 21.80 11.36
C ALA A 80 -9.02 21.12 11.45
N GLN A 81 -9.04 19.78 11.52
CA GLN A 81 -10.26 19.01 11.72
C GLN A 81 -10.91 19.31 13.09
N GLU A 82 -10.12 19.38 14.17
CA GLU A 82 -10.61 19.71 15.51
C GLU A 82 -11.17 21.17 15.61
N LYS A 83 -10.64 22.09 14.79
CA LYS A 83 -11.14 23.47 14.67
C LYS A 83 -12.38 23.58 13.78
N GLY A 84 -12.72 22.52 13.01
CA GLY A 84 -13.84 22.52 12.08
C GLY A 84 -13.51 23.01 10.67
N ASP A 85 -12.23 23.28 10.37
CA ASP A 85 -11.79 23.71 9.04
C ASP A 85 -11.83 22.53 8.02
N ILE A 86 -11.73 21.30 8.51
CA ILE A 86 -11.87 20.06 7.73
C ILE A 86 -13.01 19.22 8.33
N PRO A 87 -14.28 19.41 7.91
CA PRO A 87 -15.43 18.76 8.52
C PRO A 87 -15.69 17.34 7.95
N HIS A 88 -14.67 16.52 7.84
CA HIS A 88 -14.71 15.17 7.25
C HIS A 88 -13.83 14.18 8.01
N ASP A 89 -14.19 12.89 7.95
CA ASP A 89 -13.28 11.81 8.31
C ASP A 89 -12.08 11.79 7.34
N LEU A 90 -10.89 11.47 7.85
CA LEU A 90 -9.68 11.41 7.04
C LEU A 90 -9.18 9.96 6.90
N LEU A 91 -8.83 9.60 5.66
CA LEU A 91 -8.03 8.42 5.36
C LEU A 91 -6.63 8.87 4.95
N ILE A 92 -5.69 8.83 5.88
CA ILE A 92 -4.31 9.25 5.66
C ILE A 92 -3.54 8.05 5.08
N LEU A 93 -2.86 8.27 3.96
CA LEU A 93 -2.23 7.26 3.13
C LEU A 93 -0.75 7.62 2.94
N TRP A 94 0.16 6.93 3.62
CA TRP A 94 1.59 7.23 3.55
C TRP A 94 2.36 6.15 2.77
N ASP A 95 2.90 6.49 1.60
CA ASP A 95 3.70 5.64 0.71
C ASP A 95 5.08 6.29 0.44
N SER A 96 6.16 5.86 1.08
CA SER A 96 6.33 4.82 2.09
C SER A 96 7.15 5.31 3.28
N VAL A 97 6.99 4.66 4.42
CA VAL A 97 7.67 5.05 5.67
C VAL A 97 9.19 4.95 5.59
N GLY A 98 9.72 4.07 4.78
CA GLY A 98 11.19 3.85 4.68
C GLY A 98 11.91 4.70 3.65
N SER A 99 11.23 5.65 2.98
CA SER A 99 11.77 6.41 1.84
C SER A 99 12.45 7.72 2.22
N VAL A 100 12.10 8.29 3.38
CA VAL A 100 12.72 9.52 3.89
C VAL A 100 13.42 9.29 5.23
N PRO A 101 14.54 10.01 5.50
CA PRO A 101 15.25 9.96 6.77
C PRO A 101 14.55 10.80 7.85
N CYS A 102 14.98 10.70 9.11
CA CYS A 102 14.68 11.73 10.10
C CYS A 102 15.58 12.97 9.88
N LYS A 103 15.18 14.12 10.42
CA LYS A 103 15.90 15.38 10.26
C LYS A 103 17.36 15.27 10.67
N MET A 104 17.67 14.59 11.76
CA MET A 104 19.04 14.40 12.24
C MET A 104 19.90 13.63 11.23
N THR A 105 19.33 12.61 10.58
CA THR A 105 20.04 11.86 9.53
C THR A 105 20.13 12.68 8.24
N TYR A 106 19.11 13.45 7.90
CA TYR A 106 19.08 14.37 6.76
C TYR A 106 20.18 15.44 6.88
N ASP A 107 20.34 16.05 8.05
CA ASP A 107 21.39 17.03 8.35
C ASP A 107 22.81 16.44 8.46
N GLY A 108 22.97 15.13 8.22
CA GLY A 108 24.28 14.46 8.32
C GLY A 108 24.82 14.29 9.74
N LYS A 109 23.98 14.48 10.75
CA LYS A 109 24.37 14.44 12.19
C LYS A 109 24.06 13.09 12.85
N GLY A 110 23.40 12.16 12.16
CA GLY A 110 22.94 10.89 12.71
C GLY A 110 22.99 9.74 11.72
N GLY A 111 22.95 8.51 12.22
CA GLY A 111 22.87 7.28 11.43
C GLY A 111 21.42 6.78 11.28
N LYS A 112 21.24 5.73 10.50
CA LYS A 112 19.91 5.14 10.19
C LYS A 112 19.11 4.67 11.43
N GLN A 113 19.77 4.37 12.54
CA GLN A 113 19.13 4.01 13.81
C GLN A 113 18.23 5.13 14.36
N HIS A 114 18.56 6.39 14.10
CA HIS A 114 17.74 7.52 14.54
C HIS A 114 16.37 7.57 13.86
N ASN A 115 16.25 7.09 12.62
CA ASN A 115 14.97 7.02 11.92
C ASN A 115 13.97 6.16 12.69
N ALA A 116 14.39 5.00 13.20
CA ALA A 116 13.53 4.12 13.97
C ALA A 116 13.08 4.75 15.30
N SER A 117 13.98 5.47 15.97
CA SER A 117 13.67 6.18 17.21
C SER A 117 12.67 7.30 16.99
N VAL A 118 12.85 8.12 15.95
CA VAL A 118 11.92 9.21 15.60
C VAL A 118 10.56 8.67 15.21
N LEU A 119 10.49 7.61 14.40
CA LEU A 119 9.23 6.96 14.05
C LEU A 119 8.52 6.38 15.29
N ALA A 120 9.26 5.81 16.24
CA ALA A 120 8.70 5.31 17.48
C ALA A 120 8.05 6.43 18.32
N ASP A 121 8.76 7.54 18.47
CA ASP A 121 8.28 8.70 19.22
C ASP A 121 7.06 9.35 18.52
N LYS A 122 7.23 9.76 17.26
CA LYS A 122 6.23 10.55 16.54
C LYS A 122 4.97 9.77 16.19
N ILE A 123 5.12 8.54 15.69
CA ILE A 123 3.96 7.70 15.32
C ILE A 123 3.43 6.99 16.55
N GLY A 124 4.30 6.39 17.38
CA GLY A 124 3.87 5.58 18.50
C GLY A 124 3.20 6.38 19.61
N MET A 125 3.81 7.48 20.03
CA MET A 125 3.32 8.29 21.15
C MET A 125 2.43 9.45 20.71
N GLY A 126 2.66 10.02 19.53
CA GLY A 126 1.91 11.17 19.03
C GLY A 126 0.70 10.77 18.18
N ILE A 127 0.94 10.42 16.94
CA ILE A 127 -0.12 10.19 15.93
C ILE A 127 -1.05 9.03 16.32
N ASN A 128 -0.50 7.92 16.87
CA ASN A 128 -1.31 6.78 17.25
C ASN A 128 -2.36 7.13 18.29
N GLN A 129 -2.05 7.96 19.27
CA GLN A 129 -3.02 8.40 20.29
C GLN A 129 -4.15 9.23 19.66
N ARG A 130 -3.83 10.12 18.73
CA ARG A 130 -4.82 10.95 18.03
C ARG A 130 -5.71 10.11 17.10
N ILE A 131 -5.14 9.21 16.30
CA ILE A 131 -5.89 8.30 15.43
C ILE A 131 -6.78 7.36 16.25
N SER A 132 -6.23 6.71 17.28
CA SER A 132 -7.01 5.81 18.15
C SER A 132 -8.06 6.56 18.97
N GLY A 133 -7.73 7.76 19.45
CA GLY A 133 -8.63 8.63 20.18
C GLY A 133 -9.80 9.15 19.34
N SER A 134 -9.64 9.24 18.01
CA SER A 134 -10.72 9.67 17.11
C SER A 134 -11.94 8.74 17.09
N ARG A 135 -11.82 7.51 17.60
CA ARG A 135 -12.94 6.55 17.74
C ARG A 135 -13.85 6.85 18.91
N ARG A 136 -13.49 7.77 19.77
CA ARG A 136 -14.30 8.11 20.95
C ARG A 136 -15.60 8.77 20.51
N THR A 137 -16.65 8.48 21.25
CA THR A 137 -18.01 8.99 20.95
C THR A 137 -18.15 10.51 21.08
N ASP A 138 -17.23 11.15 21.80
CA ASP A 138 -17.16 12.60 21.98
C ASP A 138 -16.38 13.31 20.84
N LYS A 139 -15.81 12.57 19.89
CA LYS A 139 -15.12 13.12 18.73
C LYS A 139 -16.03 13.11 17.50
N PRO A 140 -16.07 14.22 16.73
CA PRO A 140 -16.97 14.35 15.59
C PRO A 140 -16.52 13.52 14.39
N TYR A 141 -15.22 13.17 14.30
CA TYR A 141 -14.62 12.51 13.15
C TYR A 141 -13.75 11.34 13.56
N THR A 142 -13.67 10.32 12.69
CA THR A 142 -12.85 9.11 12.90
C THR A 142 -11.80 8.98 11.80
N ASN A 143 -10.52 9.02 12.18
CA ASN A 143 -9.41 9.03 11.24
C ASN A 143 -8.73 7.66 11.14
N THR A 144 -8.19 7.34 9.97
CA THR A 144 -7.43 6.10 9.72
C THR A 144 -6.12 6.44 9.04
N LEU A 145 -5.04 5.81 9.48
CA LEU A 145 -3.73 5.91 8.83
C LEU A 145 -3.37 4.55 8.21
N ILE A 146 -3.08 4.52 6.92
CA ILE A 146 -2.51 3.37 6.23
C ILE A 146 -1.07 3.70 5.84
N ILE A 147 -0.16 2.84 6.27
CA ILE A 147 1.27 2.98 6.05
C ILE A 147 1.73 1.89 5.08
N VAL A 148 2.35 2.28 3.98
CA VAL A 148 3.08 1.35 3.11
C VAL A 148 4.49 1.19 3.64
N ASN A 149 4.95 -0.07 3.73
CA ASN A 149 6.29 -0.38 4.22
C ASN A 149 6.91 -1.57 3.47
N GLN A 150 8.23 -1.68 3.57
CA GLN A 150 8.99 -2.79 2.98
C GLN A 150 9.55 -3.69 4.09
N PRO A 151 9.58 -5.02 3.89
CA PRO A 151 10.20 -5.93 4.82
C PRO A 151 11.71 -5.76 4.79
N TRP A 152 12.31 -5.94 5.94
CA TRP A 152 13.74 -6.06 6.11
C TRP A 152 14.05 -7.39 6.80
N VAL A 153 15.00 -8.13 6.25
CA VAL A 153 15.42 -9.42 6.80
C VAL A 153 16.62 -9.17 7.73
N GLU A 154 16.42 -9.40 9.00
CA GLU A 154 17.50 -9.42 9.98
C GLU A 154 18.12 -10.82 10.02
N LEU A 155 19.37 -10.91 9.62
CA LEU A 155 20.11 -12.17 9.73
C LEU A 155 20.38 -12.46 11.22
N PRO A 156 20.19 -13.70 11.66
CA PRO A 156 20.48 -14.06 13.04
C PRO A 156 21.98 -14.01 13.32
N ASP A 157 22.38 -13.63 14.53
CA ASP A 157 23.75 -13.67 14.99
C ASP A 157 24.31 -15.10 15.04
N ASN A 158 23.42 -16.08 15.19
CA ASN A 158 23.75 -17.51 15.13
C ASN A 158 23.51 -18.05 13.72
N PRO A 159 24.50 -18.71 13.05
CA PRO A 159 24.36 -19.30 11.72
C PRO A 159 23.19 -20.29 11.57
N PHE A 160 22.76 -20.90 12.66
CA PHE A 160 21.63 -21.85 12.70
C PHE A 160 20.29 -21.18 13.04
N GLY A 161 20.28 -19.87 13.30
CA GLY A 161 19.09 -19.12 13.62
C GLY A 161 18.20 -18.89 12.41
N GLN A 162 16.91 -18.70 12.63
CA GLN A 162 15.99 -18.32 11.55
C GLN A 162 16.03 -16.80 11.33
N PRO A 163 16.12 -16.33 10.07
CA PRO A 163 16.03 -14.91 9.77
C PRO A 163 14.70 -14.33 10.28
N LYS A 164 14.77 -13.18 10.93
CA LYS A 164 13.59 -12.44 11.39
C LYS A 164 13.22 -11.38 10.36
N ILE A 165 11.92 -11.29 10.06
CA ILE A 165 11.41 -10.25 9.20
C ILE A 165 10.92 -9.11 10.06
N LYS A 166 11.45 -7.94 9.78
CA LYS A 166 11.08 -6.68 10.41
C LYS A 166 10.56 -5.70 9.36
N ALA A 167 9.70 -4.80 9.78
CA ALA A 167 9.33 -3.64 8.97
C ALA A 167 10.46 -2.61 9.00
N LYS A 168 10.74 -1.93 7.90
CA LYS A 168 11.65 -0.78 7.92
C LYS A 168 11.11 0.27 8.91
N GLY A 169 12.02 0.98 9.59
CA GLY A 169 11.64 1.98 10.60
C GLY A 169 11.41 1.42 12.01
N GLY A 170 11.74 0.14 12.24
CA GLY A 170 11.79 -0.46 13.57
C GLY A 170 10.47 -1.08 14.05
N GLU A 171 10.51 -1.66 15.24
CA GLU A 171 9.40 -2.40 15.84
C GLU A 171 8.20 -1.51 16.22
N ALA A 172 8.43 -0.24 16.50
CA ALA A 172 7.37 0.65 16.96
C ALA A 172 6.22 0.78 15.95
N ILE A 173 6.52 0.85 14.66
CA ILE A 173 5.49 0.91 13.61
C ILE A 173 4.68 -0.38 13.58
N TRP A 174 5.35 -1.53 13.72
CA TRP A 174 4.69 -2.82 13.82
C TRP A 174 3.78 -2.91 15.04
N LEU A 175 4.28 -2.50 16.21
CA LEU A 175 3.52 -2.56 17.46
C LEU A 175 2.29 -1.65 17.44
N ASN A 176 2.40 -0.47 16.86
CA ASN A 176 1.29 0.49 16.77
C ASN A 176 0.30 0.20 15.63
N SER A 177 0.63 -0.67 14.68
CA SER A 177 -0.31 -1.10 13.66
C SER A 177 -1.35 -2.07 14.23
N SER A 178 -2.62 -1.82 13.97
CA SER A 178 -3.73 -2.70 14.38
C SER A 178 -3.85 -3.91 13.48
N ILE A 179 -3.68 -3.72 12.18
CA ILE A 179 -3.59 -4.80 11.19
C ILE A 179 -2.31 -4.63 10.39
N VAL A 180 -1.65 -5.75 10.10
CA VAL A 180 -0.51 -5.82 9.19
C VAL A 180 -0.82 -6.84 8.10
N PHE A 181 -0.93 -6.35 6.87
CA PHE A 181 -1.04 -7.18 5.67
C PHE A 181 0.33 -7.39 5.06
N LEU A 182 0.69 -8.64 4.80
CA LEU A 182 1.86 -8.98 4.02
C LEU A 182 1.45 -9.28 2.57
N PHE A 183 2.01 -8.53 1.64
CA PHE A 183 1.87 -8.73 0.21
C PHE A 183 3.10 -9.49 -0.33
N GLY A 184 2.88 -10.67 -0.86
CA GLY A 184 3.93 -11.57 -1.31
C GLY A 184 4.43 -12.50 -0.21
N ASN A 185 5.68 -12.90 -0.29
CA ASN A 185 6.33 -13.76 0.68
C ASN A 185 7.25 -12.98 1.61
N GLN A 186 7.58 -13.59 2.71
CA GLN A 186 8.48 -12.99 3.69
C GLN A 186 9.91 -12.85 3.19
N LYS A 187 10.41 -13.81 2.43
CA LYS A 187 11.82 -13.90 1.99
C LYS A 187 12.07 -13.35 0.58
N GLY A 188 11.05 -12.90 -0.10
CA GLY A 188 11.16 -12.39 -1.47
C GLY A 188 9.83 -11.81 -1.94
N ALA A 189 9.75 -11.32 -3.16
CA ALA A 189 8.50 -10.77 -3.69
C ALA A 189 7.37 -11.81 -3.68
N GLY A 190 7.70 -13.09 -3.94
CA GLY A 190 6.72 -14.18 -3.94
C GLY A 190 5.54 -13.90 -4.86
N THR A 191 5.83 -13.27 -5.99
CA THR A 191 4.83 -12.87 -6.96
C THR A 191 5.06 -13.63 -8.25
N THR A 192 3.99 -13.93 -8.97
CA THR A 192 4.05 -14.52 -10.31
C THR A 192 3.61 -13.46 -11.31
N LYS A 193 4.47 -13.16 -12.28
CA LYS A 193 4.13 -12.22 -13.36
C LYS A 193 3.27 -12.94 -14.40
N ILE A 194 2.16 -12.32 -14.76
CA ILE A 194 1.27 -12.82 -15.80
C ILE A 194 1.41 -11.88 -16.98
N SER A 195 1.81 -12.43 -18.11
CA SER A 195 2.09 -11.68 -19.33
C SER A 195 1.33 -12.29 -20.50
N ILE A 196 1.05 -11.49 -21.49
CA ILE A 196 0.59 -11.92 -22.79
C ILE A 196 1.69 -11.66 -23.82
N THR A 197 1.83 -12.58 -24.77
CA THR A 197 2.84 -12.47 -25.81
C THR A 197 2.17 -12.53 -27.18
N LYS A 198 2.43 -11.53 -28.02
CA LYS A 198 2.04 -11.52 -29.43
C LYS A 198 3.15 -10.93 -30.28
N ASP A 199 3.44 -11.55 -31.42
CA ASP A 199 4.43 -11.07 -32.40
C ASP A 199 5.81 -10.73 -31.76
N LYS A 200 6.28 -11.61 -30.85
CA LYS A 200 7.52 -11.43 -30.07
C LYS A 200 7.48 -10.27 -29.06
N ARG A 201 6.37 -9.58 -28.92
CA ARG A 201 6.16 -8.56 -27.87
C ARG A 201 5.53 -9.24 -26.65
N LYS A 202 6.13 -9.03 -25.48
CA LYS A 202 5.64 -9.53 -24.20
C LYS A 202 5.23 -8.35 -23.34
N VAL A 203 3.98 -8.35 -22.89
CA VAL A 203 3.44 -7.31 -22.01
C VAL A 203 2.89 -7.95 -20.74
N LYS A 204 3.36 -7.47 -19.59
CA LYS A 204 2.83 -7.86 -18.30
C LYS A 204 1.45 -7.23 -18.12
N ILE A 205 0.43 -8.05 -17.89
CA ILE A 205 -0.95 -7.61 -17.68
C ILE A 205 -1.38 -7.69 -16.22
N ALA A 206 -0.80 -8.60 -15.44
CA ALA A 206 -1.13 -8.79 -14.04
C ALA A 206 0.07 -9.32 -13.24
N THR A 207 -0.05 -9.23 -11.93
CA THR A 207 0.85 -9.90 -10.98
C THR A 207 -0.01 -10.69 -10.01
N ARG A 208 0.17 -12.02 -9.93
CA ARG A 208 -0.42 -12.82 -8.87
C ARG A 208 0.37 -12.59 -7.59
N THR A 209 -0.31 -12.20 -6.54
CA THR A 209 0.29 -11.90 -5.24
C THR A 209 -0.44 -12.66 -4.13
N LYS A 210 0.32 -13.27 -3.25
CA LYS A 210 -0.20 -13.81 -1.98
C LYS A 210 -0.46 -12.67 -1.02
N ILE A 211 -1.55 -12.72 -0.24
CA ILE A 211 -1.81 -11.81 0.88
C ILE A 211 -2.00 -12.63 2.15
N SER A 212 -1.29 -12.25 3.19
CA SER A 212 -1.38 -12.83 4.52
C SER A 212 -1.65 -11.74 5.56
N ILE A 213 -2.45 -12.05 6.58
CA ILE A 213 -2.63 -11.17 7.73
C ILE A 213 -1.63 -11.58 8.81
N MET A 214 -0.56 -10.80 8.95
CA MET A 214 0.51 -11.08 9.92
C MET A 214 0.15 -10.67 11.34
N LYS A 215 -0.75 -9.70 11.48
CA LYS A 215 -1.22 -9.16 12.75
C LYS A 215 -2.66 -8.69 12.62
N ASN A 216 -3.50 -9.01 13.58
CA ASN A 216 -4.86 -8.53 13.65
C ASN A 216 -5.26 -8.31 15.12
N HIS A 217 -5.17 -7.08 15.56
CA HIS A 217 -5.57 -6.67 16.91
C HIS A 217 -7.00 -6.08 16.98
N ILE A 218 -7.73 -6.05 15.85
CA ILE A 218 -9.09 -5.52 15.85
C ILE A 218 -10.07 -6.55 16.40
N ASN A 219 -9.97 -7.81 15.96
CA ASN A 219 -10.85 -8.88 16.39
C ASN A 219 -10.12 -10.17 16.80
N GLY A 220 -8.77 -10.21 16.68
CA GLY A 220 -7.96 -11.35 17.08
C GLY A 220 -8.13 -12.60 16.21
N LEU A 221 -8.91 -12.53 15.12
CA LEU A 221 -9.13 -13.68 14.25
C LEU A 221 -7.93 -13.89 13.31
N GLY A 222 -7.55 -15.15 13.16
CA GLY A 222 -6.65 -15.58 12.09
C GLY A 222 -7.45 -15.81 10.79
N TYR A 223 -6.85 -15.46 9.68
CA TYR A 223 -7.42 -15.67 8.36
C TYR A 223 -6.45 -16.49 7.53
N GLU A 224 -6.99 -17.35 6.68
CA GLU A 224 -6.18 -18.05 5.69
C GLU A 224 -5.55 -17.08 4.69
N ASP A 225 -4.39 -17.46 4.19
CA ASP A 225 -3.71 -16.69 3.14
C ASP A 225 -4.56 -16.64 1.87
N GLY A 226 -4.71 -15.44 1.33
CA GLY A 226 -5.41 -15.21 0.08
C GLY A 226 -4.44 -15.07 -1.10
N ARG A 227 -4.97 -15.21 -2.31
CA ARG A 227 -4.29 -14.85 -3.55
C ARG A 227 -5.13 -13.85 -4.30
N ILE A 228 -4.48 -12.86 -4.88
CA ILE A 228 -5.10 -11.81 -5.70
C ILE A 228 -4.31 -11.61 -6.97
N LEU A 229 -4.99 -11.14 -7.99
CA LEU A 229 -4.39 -10.58 -9.20
C LEU A 229 -4.32 -9.07 -9.06
N VAL A 230 -3.14 -8.52 -9.18
CA VAL A 230 -2.88 -7.08 -9.22
C VAL A 230 -2.77 -6.66 -10.68
N THR A 231 -3.69 -5.85 -11.14
CA THR A 231 -3.77 -5.33 -12.52
C THR A 231 -3.61 -3.81 -12.54
N SER A 232 -3.56 -3.21 -13.72
CA SER A 232 -3.57 -1.74 -13.85
C SER A 232 -4.90 -1.11 -13.40
N HIS A 233 -6.00 -1.86 -13.34
CA HIS A 233 -7.32 -1.39 -12.92
C HIS A 233 -7.67 -1.78 -11.47
N GLY A 234 -6.72 -2.34 -10.73
CA GLY A 234 -6.89 -2.72 -9.34
C GLY A 234 -6.76 -4.22 -9.09
N PHE A 235 -7.54 -4.73 -8.16
CA PHE A 235 -7.49 -6.14 -7.75
C PHE A 235 -8.60 -6.96 -8.39
N MET A 236 -8.24 -8.20 -8.74
CA MET A 236 -9.18 -9.24 -9.14
C MET A 236 -8.93 -10.50 -8.32
N SER A 237 -9.93 -11.38 -8.25
CA SER A 237 -9.79 -12.65 -7.53
C SER A 237 -8.74 -13.54 -8.20
N GLY A 238 -7.90 -14.16 -7.40
CA GLY A 238 -6.88 -15.13 -7.80
C GLY A 238 -6.80 -16.28 -6.80
N ARG A 239 -7.87 -16.47 -6.00
CA ARG A 239 -7.91 -17.41 -4.87
C ARG A 239 -7.72 -18.85 -5.33
N GLU A 240 -8.41 -19.24 -6.39
CA GLU A 240 -8.36 -20.56 -6.99
C GLU A 240 -7.96 -20.47 -8.48
N GLU A 241 -7.38 -21.52 -9.02
CA GLU A 241 -6.94 -21.52 -10.42
C GLU A 241 -8.08 -21.24 -11.41
N GLY A 242 -9.28 -21.80 -11.14
CA GLY A 242 -10.49 -21.53 -11.93
C GLY A 242 -10.98 -20.10 -11.84
N GLU A 243 -10.95 -19.51 -10.65
CA GLU A 243 -11.30 -18.08 -10.43
C GLU A 243 -10.29 -17.16 -11.10
N GLU A 244 -9.00 -17.47 -11.00
CA GLU A 244 -7.94 -16.68 -11.63
C GLU A 244 -8.11 -16.63 -13.15
N LYS A 245 -8.38 -17.78 -13.77
CA LYS A 245 -8.62 -17.87 -15.22
C LYS A 245 -9.83 -17.01 -15.61
N LYS A 246 -10.94 -17.11 -14.87
CA LYS A 246 -12.14 -16.31 -15.10
C LYS A 246 -11.83 -14.81 -14.95
N SER A 247 -11.15 -14.40 -13.89
CA SER A 247 -10.75 -13.02 -13.66
C SER A 247 -9.88 -12.46 -14.79
N LEU A 248 -8.92 -13.25 -15.29
CA LEU A 248 -8.08 -12.85 -16.41
C LEU A 248 -8.86 -12.70 -17.72
N GLU A 249 -9.81 -13.58 -18.00
CA GLU A 249 -10.69 -13.46 -19.16
C GLU A 249 -11.61 -12.23 -19.04
N GLU A 250 -12.20 -11.98 -17.87
CA GLU A 250 -12.98 -10.77 -17.61
C GLU A 250 -12.11 -9.52 -17.80
N TYR A 251 -10.89 -9.50 -17.27
CA TYR A 251 -9.96 -8.38 -17.43
C TYR A 251 -9.60 -8.14 -18.90
N LYS A 252 -9.30 -9.19 -19.67
CA LYS A 252 -9.06 -9.08 -21.11
C LYS A 252 -10.26 -8.48 -21.85
N LYS A 253 -11.49 -8.90 -21.50
CA LYS A 253 -12.70 -8.41 -22.12
C LYS A 253 -13.00 -6.96 -21.76
N GLU A 254 -12.89 -6.59 -20.47
CA GLU A 254 -13.23 -5.25 -19.98
C GLU A 254 -12.15 -4.21 -20.33
N CYS A 255 -10.89 -4.63 -20.30
CA CYS A 255 -9.73 -3.75 -20.50
C CYS A 255 -9.03 -3.99 -21.85
N GLY A 256 -9.71 -4.63 -22.80
CA GLY A 256 -9.15 -5.00 -24.11
C GLY A 256 -8.56 -3.84 -24.88
N GLU A 257 -9.22 -2.68 -24.88
CA GLU A 257 -8.69 -1.47 -25.52
C GLU A 257 -7.36 -1.00 -24.90
N TYR A 258 -7.27 -1.01 -23.58
CA TYR A 258 -6.05 -0.67 -22.87
C TYR A 258 -4.91 -1.65 -23.17
N ILE A 259 -5.21 -2.96 -23.14
CA ILE A 259 -4.25 -4.02 -23.43
C ILE A 259 -3.80 -3.94 -24.89
N SER A 260 -4.72 -3.72 -25.83
CA SER A 260 -4.41 -3.61 -27.26
C SER A 260 -3.49 -2.42 -27.56
N LYS A 261 -3.74 -1.29 -26.91
CA LYS A 261 -2.86 -0.11 -27.01
C LYS A 261 -1.45 -0.41 -26.50
N MET A 262 -1.33 -1.13 -25.39
CA MET A 262 -0.04 -1.53 -24.83
C MET A 262 0.73 -2.50 -25.75
N LEU A 263 0.01 -3.44 -26.37
CA LEU A 263 0.60 -4.42 -27.30
C LEU A 263 0.83 -3.85 -28.71
N GLY A 264 0.11 -2.78 -29.07
CA GLY A 264 0.09 -2.26 -30.44
C GLY A 264 -0.60 -3.21 -31.43
N VAL A 265 -1.69 -3.86 -30.99
CA VAL A 265 -2.50 -4.81 -31.77
C VAL A 265 -3.97 -4.39 -31.77
N ASN A 266 -4.80 -4.98 -32.64
CA ASN A 266 -6.24 -4.72 -32.59
C ASN A 266 -6.91 -5.39 -31.39
N VAL A 267 -8.00 -4.79 -30.90
CA VAL A 267 -8.78 -5.33 -29.74
C VAL A 267 -9.26 -6.75 -29.99
N THR A 268 -9.72 -7.05 -31.20
CA THR A 268 -10.20 -8.38 -31.61
C THR A 268 -9.13 -9.48 -31.51
N ASP A 269 -7.86 -9.09 -31.56
CA ASP A 269 -6.74 -10.04 -31.55
C ASP A 269 -6.31 -10.44 -30.11
N ILE A 270 -6.92 -9.85 -29.07
CA ILE A 270 -6.53 -10.11 -27.67
C ILE A 270 -7.16 -11.38 -27.12
N GLU A 271 -8.33 -11.78 -27.62
CA GLU A 271 -9.04 -12.98 -27.15
C GLU A 271 -8.22 -14.25 -27.36
N ASP A 272 -7.42 -14.31 -28.44
CA ASP A 272 -6.59 -15.47 -28.82
C ASP A 272 -5.16 -15.42 -28.27
N VAL A 273 -4.81 -14.42 -27.44
CA VAL A 273 -3.42 -14.27 -26.96
C VAL A 273 -3.15 -15.21 -25.80
N GLU A 274 -2.08 -15.99 -25.92
CA GLU A 274 -1.64 -16.91 -24.89
C GLU A 274 -1.16 -16.19 -23.63
N VAL A 275 -1.63 -16.64 -22.47
CA VAL A 275 -1.21 -16.14 -21.15
C VAL A 275 0.00 -16.93 -20.67
N VAL A 276 1.12 -16.26 -20.49
CA VAL A 276 2.36 -16.85 -19.98
C VAL A 276 2.57 -16.44 -18.52
N THR A 277 2.76 -17.43 -17.66
CA THR A 277 3.06 -17.21 -16.22
C THR A 277 4.55 -17.45 -15.97
N GLU A 278 5.19 -16.47 -15.31
CA GLU A 278 6.59 -16.60 -14.88
C GLU A 278 6.67 -16.37 -13.37
N GLU A 279 7.18 -17.36 -12.65
CA GLU A 279 7.52 -17.19 -11.23
C GLU A 279 8.73 -16.26 -11.12
N SER A 280 8.64 -15.26 -10.26
CA SER A 280 9.79 -14.42 -9.94
C SER A 280 10.65 -15.13 -8.91
N ASP A 281 11.73 -15.71 -9.35
CA ASP A 281 12.83 -16.14 -8.50
C ASP A 281 13.54 -14.90 -7.94
N LEU A 282 13.16 -14.45 -6.74
CA LEU A 282 13.93 -13.52 -5.90
C LEU A 282 13.62 -13.77 -4.43
#